data_897aec7410cd49792cf41e5656323552
#
_entry.id   897aec7410cd49792cf41e5656323552
#
_cell.length_a   1.000
_cell.length_b   1.000
_cell.length_c   1.000
_cell.angle_alpha   90.00
_cell.angle_beta   90.00
_cell.angle_gamma   90.00
#
_symmetry.space_group_name_H-M   'P 1'
#
loop_
_entity.id
_entity.type
_entity.pdbx_description
1 polymer ?
#
loop_
_entity_poly.entity_id
_entity_poly.type
_entity_poly.pdbx_seq_one_letter_code
_entity_poly.pdbx_strand_id
1 'polypeptide(L)'
;MSNKAIHWSGVFPAVSTQFRSDYSLDLDATHAVMKNLVKDGVSGLVVCGSVGENTSLSTDEKLQIIEVAKDAAGGKIPVIAGVAEFTTAFAQKMAKEAERVGVDGIMVMPALVYSSKPHETAAHFRSVATATDLPIMVYNNPPIYKNDVT
;
A
#
# COMPACT_ATOMS: atom_id res chain seq x y z
N MET A 1 9.54 15.73 10.48
CA MET A 1 9.31 14.30 10.83
C MET A 1 10.56 13.55 10.43
N SER A 2 11.12 12.69 11.28
CA SER A 2 12.36 11.95 10.97
C SER A 2 12.03 10.93 9.86
N ASN A 3 12.59 11.13 8.67
CA ASN A 3 12.49 10.17 7.57
C ASN A 3 13.36 8.96 7.95
N LYS A 4 12.77 8.03 8.72
CA LYS A 4 13.45 6.82 9.16
C LYS A 4 13.66 5.94 7.92
N ALA A 5 14.90 5.76 7.49
CA ALA A 5 15.19 4.93 6.33
C ALA A 5 14.63 3.52 6.55
N ILE A 6 13.80 3.05 5.62
CA ILE A 6 13.26 1.69 5.67
C ILE A 6 14.39 0.71 5.32
N HIS A 7 14.58 -0.28 6.17
CA HIS A 7 15.45 -1.40 5.84
C HIS A 7 14.64 -2.44 5.04
N TRP A 8 14.79 -2.42 3.73
CA TRP A 8 14.05 -3.28 2.78
C TRP A 8 14.61 -4.72 2.78
N SER A 9 14.50 -5.42 3.92
CA SER A 9 14.93 -6.82 4.01
C SER A 9 14.02 -7.61 4.94
N GLY A 10 13.97 -8.91 4.75
CA GLY A 10 13.12 -9.81 5.50
C GLY A 10 11.74 -10.00 4.87
N VAL A 11 10.73 -10.27 5.69
CA VAL A 11 9.39 -10.63 5.25
C VAL A 11 8.43 -9.44 5.40
N PHE A 12 7.83 -9.03 4.31
CA PHE A 12 6.79 -7.99 4.23
C PHE A 12 5.51 -8.62 3.66
N PRO A 13 4.65 -9.22 4.47
CA PRO A 13 3.43 -9.84 3.97
C PRO A 13 2.46 -8.79 3.42
N ALA A 14 1.82 -9.13 2.30
CA ALA A 14 0.63 -8.43 1.84
C ALA A 14 -0.55 -8.86 2.73
N VAL A 15 -1.06 -7.93 3.52
CA VAL A 15 -2.10 -8.21 4.53
C VAL A 15 -3.48 -8.16 3.87
N SER A 16 -4.30 -9.18 4.14
CA SER A 16 -5.70 -9.20 3.72
C SER A 16 -6.55 -8.32 4.65
N THR A 17 -7.47 -7.56 4.06
CA THR A 17 -8.51 -6.82 4.78
C THR A 17 -9.63 -7.79 5.19
N GLN A 18 -10.15 -7.65 6.39
CA GLN A 18 -11.26 -8.46 6.88
C GLN A 18 -12.58 -7.70 6.74
N PHE A 19 -13.63 -8.41 6.36
CA PHE A 19 -14.96 -7.87 6.17
C PHE A 19 -15.98 -8.67 6.98
N ARG A 20 -17.05 -8.00 7.39
CA ARG A 20 -18.25 -8.64 7.95
C ARG A 20 -19.13 -9.25 6.85
N SER A 21 -20.13 -10.00 7.24
CA SER A 21 -21.06 -10.64 6.30
C SER A 21 -21.90 -9.64 5.49
N ASP A 22 -22.00 -8.40 5.94
CA ASP A 22 -22.66 -7.29 5.25
C ASP A 22 -21.70 -6.48 4.36
N TYR A 23 -20.46 -6.96 4.16
CA TYR A 23 -19.37 -6.35 3.42
C TYR A 23 -18.77 -5.07 4.04
N SER A 24 -19.19 -4.67 5.23
CA SER A 24 -18.51 -3.60 5.96
C SER A 24 -17.14 -4.04 6.48
N LEU A 25 -16.23 -3.09 6.67
CA LEU A 25 -14.92 -3.38 7.24
C LEU A 25 -15.03 -3.97 8.65
N ASP A 26 -14.27 -5.03 8.89
CA ASP A 26 -14.00 -5.54 10.24
C ASP A 26 -12.60 -5.10 10.67
N LEU A 27 -12.53 -3.89 11.23
CA LEU A 27 -11.25 -3.31 11.65
C LEU A 27 -10.63 -4.08 12.81
N ASP A 28 -11.44 -4.63 13.72
CA ASP A 28 -10.95 -5.41 14.86
C ASP A 28 -10.31 -6.73 14.39
N ALA A 29 -10.97 -7.45 13.47
CA ALA A 29 -10.42 -8.67 12.89
C ALA A 29 -9.17 -8.36 12.05
N THR A 30 -9.18 -7.27 11.28
CA THR A 30 -8.02 -6.81 10.49
C THR A 30 -6.84 -6.48 11.41
N HIS A 31 -7.08 -5.76 12.50
CA HIS A 31 -6.06 -5.46 13.50
C HIS A 31 -5.48 -6.74 14.14
N ALA A 32 -6.34 -7.70 14.51
CA ALA A 32 -5.91 -8.96 15.10
C ALA A 32 -4.99 -9.76 14.15
N VAL A 33 -5.31 -9.81 12.84
CA VAL A 33 -4.43 -10.42 11.83
C VAL A 33 -3.07 -9.73 11.81
N MET A 34 -3.04 -8.40 11.77
CA MET A 34 -1.80 -7.63 11.74
C MET A 34 -0.97 -7.82 13.03
N LYS A 35 -1.62 -7.81 14.20
CA LYS A 35 -0.95 -8.09 15.48
C LYS A 35 -0.30 -9.47 15.54
N ASN A 36 -0.97 -10.49 14.98
CA ASN A 36 -0.39 -11.83 14.91
C ASN A 36 0.85 -11.85 14.01
N LEU A 37 0.80 -11.23 12.82
CA LEU A 37 1.95 -11.10 11.94
C LEU A 37 3.14 -10.39 12.62
N VAL A 38 2.87 -9.30 13.35
CA VAL A 38 3.91 -8.58 14.12
C VAL A 38 4.51 -9.49 15.20
N LYS A 39 3.67 -10.25 15.90
CA LYS A 39 4.10 -11.22 16.92
C LYS A 39 4.95 -12.34 16.31
N ASP A 40 4.63 -12.78 15.11
CA ASP A 40 5.36 -13.83 14.38
C ASP A 40 6.70 -13.32 13.80
N GLY A 41 7.01 -12.03 13.97
CA GLY A 41 8.33 -11.47 13.67
C GLY A 41 8.51 -11.04 12.22
N VAL A 42 7.45 -10.63 11.52
CA VAL A 42 7.57 -10.04 10.17
C VAL A 42 8.36 -8.72 10.22
N SER A 43 8.99 -8.38 9.11
CA SER A 43 9.87 -7.22 9.01
C SER A 43 9.13 -5.92 8.65
N GLY A 44 7.89 -6.01 8.19
CA GLY A 44 7.01 -4.89 7.88
C GLY A 44 5.64 -5.39 7.46
N LEU A 45 4.68 -4.49 7.28
CA LEU A 45 3.33 -4.80 6.78
C LEU A 45 3.10 -4.07 5.46
N VAL A 46 2.55 -4.75 4.45
CA VAL A 46 2.04 -4.12 3.24
C VAL A 46 0.53 -4.21 3.26
N VAL A 47 -0.15 -3.06 3.34
CA VAL A 47 -1.61 -2.97 3.42
C VAL A 47 -2.19 -2.29 2.18
N CYS A 48 -3.46 -2.48 1.90
CA CYS A 48 -4.14 -1.91 0.74
C CYS A 48 -3.48 -2.25 -0.62
N GLY A 49 -2.83 -3.41 -0.73
CA GLY A 49 -2.45 -4.00 -2.01
C GLY A 49 -3.59 -4.80 -2.62
N SER A 50 -3.33 -5.58 -3.69
CA SER A 50 -4.36 -6.43 -4.32
C SER A 50 -4.92 -7.47 -3.34
N VAL A 51 -4.06 -8.09 -2.52
CA VAL A 51 -4.47 -9.04 -1.46
C VAL A 51 -5.28 -8.33 -0.37
N GLY A 52 -5.00 -7.06 -0.12
CA GLY A 52 -5.77 -6.20 0.81
C GLY A 52 -7.03 -5.61 0.19
N GLU A 53 -7.44 -6.09 -0.98
CA GLU A 53 -8.67 -5.71 -1.70
C GLU A 53 -8.79 -4.21 -1.99
N ASN A 54 -7.66 -3.56 -2.34
CA ASN A 54 -7.59 -2.11 -2.62
C ASN A 54 -8.72 -1.59 -3.51
N THR A 55 -9.05 -2.32 -4.59
CA THR A 55 -10.05 -1.89 -5.57
C THR A 55 -11.49 -1.92 -5.06
N SER A 56 -11.75 -2.62 -3.95
CA SER A 56 -13.06 -2.70 -3.29
C SER A 56 -13.24 -1.65 -2.20
N LEU A 57 -12.18 -0.90 -1.87
CA LEU A 57 -12.14 0.04 -0.77
C LEU A 57 -12.26 1.48 -1.25
N SER A 58 -13.08 2.28 -0.59
CA SER A 58 -13.05 3.73 -0.70
C SER A 58 -11.74 4.31 -0.12
N THR A 59 -11.44 5.56 -0.44
CA THR A 59 -10.26 6.24 0.13
C THR A 59 -10.31 6.29 1.66
N ASP A 60 -11.47 6.56 2.24
CA ASP A 60 -11.63 6.66 3.70
C ASP A 60 -11.41 5.30 4.37
N GLU A 61 -11.89 4.21 3.78
CA GLU A 61 -11.66 2.86 4.27
C GLU A 61 -10.18 2.47 4.19
N LYS A 62 -9.49 2.83 3.10
CA LYS A 62 -8.02 2.63 3.01
C LYS A 62 -7.28 3.36 4.13
N LEU A 63 -7.66 4.59 4.43
CA LEU A 63 -7.05 5.36 5.52
C LEU A 63 -7.31 4.72 6.89
N GLN A 64 -8.51 4.22 7.16
CA GLN A 64 -8.81 3.47 8.39
C GLN A 64 -7.94 2.22 8.53
N ILE A 65 -7.78 1.45 7.44
CA ILE A 65 -6.91 0.26 7.44
C ILE A 65 -5.44 0.63 7.71
N ILE A 66 -4.96 1.73 7.14
CA ILE A 66 -3.60 2.24 7.39
C ILE A 66 -3.42 2.62 8.86
N GLU A 67 -4.38 3.30 9.46
CA GLU A 67 -4.34 3.67 10.89
C GLU A 67 -4.30 2.41 11.78
N VAL A 68 -5.14 1.43 11.48
CA VAL A 68 -5.14 0.12 12.16
C VAL A 68 -3.79 -0.58 12.02
N ALA A 69 -3.18 -0.55 10.83
CA ALA A 69 -1.87 -1.14 10.61
C ALA A 69 -0.76 -0.45 11.40
N LYS A 70 -0.79 0.88 11.49
CA LYS A 70 0.16 1.65 12.30
C LYS A 70 0.02 1.34 13.79
N ASP A 71 -1.20 1.22 14.28
CA ASP A 71 -1.44 0.80 15.68
C ASP A 71 -0.92 -0.62 15.90
N ALA A 72 -1.24 -1.54 15.02
CA ALA A 72 -0.77 -2.93 15.10
C ALA A 72 0.76 -3.04 15.09
N ALA A 73 1.43 -2.28 14.22
CA ALA A 73 2.89 -2.23 14.12
C ALA A 73 3.53 -1.61 15.37
N GLY A 74 2.85 -0.67 16.03
CA GLY A 74 3.31 -0.02 17.25
C GLY A 74 4.67 0.68 17.11
N GLY A 75 5.00 1.15 15.91
CA GLY A 75 6.29 1.77 15.58
C GLY A 75 7.50 0.82 15.60
N LYS A 76 7.29 -0.48 15.72
CA LYS A 76 8.36 -1.50 15.78
C LYS A 76 8.83 -1.91 14.39
N ILE A 77 7.91 -1.99 13.45
CA ILE A 77 8.15 -2.38 12.06
C ILE A 77 7.48 -1.38 11.12
N PRO A 78 7.99 -1.18 9.89
CA PRO A 78 7.41 -0.26 8.93
C PRO A 78 6.06 -0.73 8.40
N VAL A 79 5.19 0.25 8.10
CA VAL A 79 3.93 0.07 7.40
C VAL A 79 4.04 0.67 6.01
N ILE A 80 3.76 -0.13 5.00
CA ILE A 80 3.80 0.22 3.58
C ILE A 80 2.36 0.25 3.05
N ALA A 81 1.91 1.39 2.54
CA ALA A 81 0.59 1.50 1.92
C ALA A 81 0.65 1.17 0.43
N GLY A 82 -0.24 0.30 -0.03
CA GLY A 82 -0.46 0.04 -1.44
C GLY A 82 -1.13 1.24 -2.13
N VAL A 83 -0.57 1.67 -3.26
CA VAL A 83 -1.14 2.67 -4.17
C VAL A 83 -1.46 1.96 -5.47
N ALA A 84 -2.70 1.46 -5.58
CA ALA A 84 -3.20 0.63 -6.66
C ALA A 84 -4.46 1.28 -7.26
N GLU A 85 -4.27 2.43 -7.90
CA GLU A 85 -5.36 3.28 -8.35
C GLU A 85 -5.57 3.18 -9.88
N PHE A 86 -6.79 3.48 -10.32
CA PHE A 86 -7.13 3.43 -11.73
C PHE A 86 -6.48 4.53 -12.58
N THR A 87 -6.13 5.66 -11.97
CA THR A 87 -5.53 6.80 -12.67
C THR A 87 -4.33 7.35 -11.90
N THR A 88 -3.42 7.98 -12.64
CA THR A 88 -2.26 8.68 -12.05
C THR A 88 -2.68 9.77 -11.06
N ALA A 89 -3.76 10.50 -11.35
CA ALA A 89 -4.25 11.54 -10.47
C ALA A 89 -4.73 10.99 -9.11
N PHE A 90 -5.43 9.86 -9.11
CA PHE A 90 -5.84 9.20 -7.87
C PHE A 90 -4.64 8.59 -7.14
N ALA A 91 -3.67 8.03 -7.86
CA ALA A 91 -2.45 7.51 -7.26
C ALA A 91 -1.63 8.62 -6.56
N GLN A 92 -1.50 9.80 -7.19
CA GLN A 92 -0.87 10.97 -6.57
C GLN A 92 -1.62 11.42 -5.31
N LYS A 93 -2.96 11.45 -5.37
CA LYS A 93 -3.78 11.80 -4.21
C LYS A 93 -3.58 10.80 -3.07
N MET A 94 -3.65 9.51 -3.36
CA MET A 94 -3.46 8.46 -2.37
C MET A 94 -2.05 8.50 -1.74
N ALA A 95 -1.01 8.77 -2.54
CA ALA A 95 0.34 8.91 -2.04
C ALA A 95 0.48 10.07 -1.03
N LYS A 96 -0.15 11.23 -1.31
CA LYS A 96 -0.20 12.36 -0.38
C LYS A 96 -0.96 12.04 0.91
N GLU A 97 -2.09 11.36 0.79
CA GLU A 97 -2.88 10.96 1.96
C GLU A 97 -2.11 9.94 2.82
N ALA A 98 -1.43 8.96 2.20
CA ALA A 98 -0.57 8.00 2.89
C ALA A 98 0.56 8.72 3.66
N GLU A 99 1.20 9.72 3.05
CA GLU A 99 2.20 10.54 3.71
C GLU A 99 1.61 11.34 4.88
N ARG A 100 0.45 11.96 4.68
CA ARG A 100 -0.24 12.74 5.71
C ARG A 100 -0.59 11.91 6.94
N VAL A 101 -1.03 10.65 6.76
CA VAL A 101 -1.32 9.74 7.87
C VAL A 101 -0.05 9.11 8.45
N GLY A 102 1.10 9.30 7.80
CA GLY A 102 2.42 8.95 8.34
C GLY A 102 2.75 7.46 8.24
N VAL A 103 2.55 6.85 7.07
CA VAL A 103 3.16 5.55 6.75
C VAL A 103 4.65 5.70 6.53
N ASP A 104 5.38 4.58 6.58
CA ASP A 104 6.83 4.60 6.39
C ASP A 104 7.23 4.56 4.91
N GLY A 105 6.36 4.08 4.04
CA GLY A 105 6.58 4.03 2.59
C GLY A 105 5.32 3.63 1.83
N ILE A 106 5.42 3.65 0.50
CA ILE A 106 4.32 3.22 -0.38
C ILE A 106 4.80 2.16 -1.38
N MET A 107 3.90 1.24 -1.73
CA MET A 107 4.09 0.29 -2.83
C MET A 107 3.19 0.71 -3.98
N VAL A 108 3.78 1.18 -5.07
CA VAL A 108 3.04 1.72 -6.21
C VAL A 108 2.89 0.66 -7.29
N MET A 109 1.66 0.46 -7.76
CA MET A 109 1.29 -0.41 -8.86
C MET A 109 1.13 0.39 -10.15
N PRO A 110 1.27 -0.24 -11.34
CA PRO A 110 0.85 0.39 -12.59
C PRO A 110 -0.62 0.80 -12.53
N ALA A 111 -1.04 1.78 -13.34
CA ALA A 111 -2.45 2.12 -13.47
C ALA A 111 -3.24 0.89 -13.99
N LEU A 112 -4.35 0.54 -13.30
CA LEU A 112 -4.96 -0.78 -13.41
C LEU A 112 -5.97 -0.96 -14.56
N VAL A 113 -6.26 0.09 -15.35
CA VAL A 113 -7.38 0.04 -16.33
C VAL A 113 -6.99 -0.69 -17.61
N TYR A 114 -5.83 -0.40 -18.18
CA TYR A 114 -5.31 -1.07 -19.38
C TYR A 114 -3.81 -1.27 -19.33
N SER A 115 -3.32 -2.15 -20.23
CA SER A 115 -1.90 -2.25 -20.50
C SER A 115 -1.39 -0.93 -21.07
N SER A 116 -0.52 -0.26 -20.34
CA SER A 116 0.12 0.98 -20.77
C SER A 116 1.40 0.70 -21.55
N LYS A 117 1.80 1.65 -22.40
CA LYS A 117 3.11 1.60 -23.05
C LYS A 117 4.21 1.90 -22.03
N PRO A 118 5.47 1.45 -22.26
CA PRO A 118 6.56 1.65 -21.29
C PRO A 118 6.75 3.11 -20.85
N HIS A 119 6.65 4.07 -21.79
CA HIS A 119 6.78 5.49 -21.44
C HIS A 119 5.61 6.03 -20.60
N GLU A 120 4.39 5.49 -20.78
CA GLU A 120 3.21 5.85 -19.97
C GLU A 120 3.34 5.27 -18.57
N THR A 121 3.78 4.01 -18.45
CA THR A 121 4.10 3.38 -17.17
C THR A 121 5.16 4.19 -16.43
N ALA A 122 6.26 4.55 -17.09
CA ALA A 122 7.31 5.37 -16.49
C ALA A 122 6.80 6.75 -16.07
N ALA A 123 5.94 7.39 -16.86
CA ALA A 123 5.32 8.67 -16.51
C ALA A 123 4.42 8.55 -15.28
N HIS A 124 3.64 7.47 -15.16
CA HIS A 124 2.82 7.18 -13.98
C HIS A 124 3.67 7.11 -12.70
N PHE A 125 4.70 6.26 -12.69
CA PHE A 125 5.56 6.10 -11.51
C PHE A 125 6.29 7.41 -11.15
N ARG A 126 6.83 8.14 -12.13
CA ARG A 126 7.47 9.45 -11.89
C ARG A 126 6.49 10.46 -11.31
N SER A 127 5.26 10.51 -11.82
CA SER A 127 4.24 11.42 -11.32
C SER A 127 3.85 11.12 -9.87
N VAL A 128 3.75 9.85 -9.50
CA VAL A 128 3.50 9.46 -8.11
C VAL A 128 4.72 9.81 -7.24
N ALA A 129 5.93 9.53 -7.72
CA ALA A 129 7.16 9.81 -6.98
C ALA A 129 7.39 11.30 -6.71
N THR A 130 6.89 12.18 -7.58
CA THR A 130 6.96 13.64 -7.35
C THR A 130 5.85 14.18 -6.45
N ALA A 131 4.89 13.34 -6.06
CA ALA A 131 3.75 13.75 -5.24
C ALA A 131 3.98 13.55 -3.72
N THR A 132 5.04 12.85 -3.32
CA THR A 132 5.35 12.50 -1.93
C THR A 132 6.85 12.36 -1.71
N ASP A 133 7.30 12.57 -0.48
CA ASP A 133 8.67 12.31 -0.06
C ASP A 133 8.86 10.89 0.53
N LEU A 134 7.80 10.06 0.52
CA LEU A 134 7.88 8.69 1.01
C LEU A 134 8.77 7.80 0.13
N PRO A 135 9.52 6.87 0.71
CA PRO A 135 10.19 5.79 -0.03
C PRO A 135 9.18 4.97 -0.82
N ILE A 136 9.53 4.63 -2.08
CA ILE A 136 8.65 3.93 -3.01
C ILE A 136 9.19 2.55 -3.35
N MET A 137 8.37 1.53 -3.18
CA MET A 137 8.54 0.21 -3.76
C MET A 137 7.74 0.15 -5.06
N VAL A 138 8.41 -0.06 -6.19
CA VAL A 138 7.74 -0.30 -7.48
C VAL A 138 7.26 -1.74 -7.53
N TYR A 139 5.96 -1.94 -7.70
CA TYR A 139 5.40 -3.28 -7.88
C TYR A 139 5.36 -3.64 -9.36
N ASN A 140 6.16 -4.64 -9.73
CA ASN A 140 6.23 -5.15 -11.10
C ASN A 140 5.71 -6.60 -11.16
N ASN A 141 4.59 -6.81 -11.86
CA ASN A 141 3.99 -8.12 -12.06
C ASN A 141 3.40 -8.24 -13.48
N PRO A 142 4.23 -8.41 -14.51
CA PRO A 142 3.80 -8.44 -15.91
C PRO A 142 2.72 -9.48 -16.23
N PRO A 143 2.74 -10.70 -15.64
CA PRO A 143 1.69 -11.68 -15.89
C PRO A 143 0.29 -11.20 -15.53
N ILE A 144 0.17 -10.41 -14.46
CA ILE A 144 -1.11 -9.92 -13.95
C ILE A 144 -1.48 -8.59 -14.58
N TYR A 145 -0.59 -7.60 -14.54
CA TYR A 145 -0.90 -6.21 -14.94
C TYR A 145 -0.56 -5.88 -16.38
N LYS A 146 0.05 -6.82 -17.13
CA LYS A 146 0.42 -6.65 -18.55
C LYS A 146 1.40 -5.49 -18.82
N ASN A 147 2.01 -4.97 -17.78
CA ASN A 147 3.03 -3.93 -17.81
C ASN A 147 4.33 -4.49 -17.25
N ASP A 148 5.44 -4.24 -17.92
CA ASP A 148 6.77 -4.63 -17.45
C ASP A 148 7.62 -3.39 -17.25
N VAL A 149 8.21 -3.27 -16.08
CA VAL A 149 9.10 -2.18 -15.68
C VAL A 149 10.52 -2.72 -15.73
N THR A 150 11.16 -2.57 -16.89
CA THR A 150 12.56 -2.98 -17.16
C THR A 150 13.48 -1.77 -17.24
#